data_293e1ce3629d620ec2816f6c4f38266a
#
_entry.id   293e1ce3629d620ec2816f6c4f38266a
#
_cell.length_a   1.000
_cell.length_b   1.000
_cell.length_c   1.000
_cell.angle_alpha   90.00
_cell.angle_beta   90.00
_cell.angle_gamma   90.00
#
_symmetry.space_group_name_H-M   'P 1'
#
loop_
_entity.id
_entity.type
_entity.pdbx_description
1 polymer ?
#
loop_
_entity_poly.entity_id
_entity_poly.type
_entity_poly.pdbx_seq_one_letter_code
_entity_poly.pdbx_strand_id
1 'polypeptide(L)'
;MRDWVCGFFMAWGMFLAIPCPRKIWSEGARQKMLVCMPLVGLLAGGVWAGAWLLLRGAPGPVRAAVCAAAPWLVTGFMHLDGYMDVCDAVLSRRDLATRQRILKDSHCGAFAVICMVLLALSLIHISEPTRLALIS
;
A
#
# COMPACT_ATOMS: atom_id res chain seq x y z
N MET A 1 -20.36 -21.23 1.60
CA MET A 1 -19.46 -20.84 2.70
C MET A 1 -17.99 -21.08 2.36
N ARG A 2 -17.61 -22.25 1.84
CA ARG A 2 -16.22 -22.60 1.50
C ARG A 2 -15.54 -21.59 0.56
N ASP A 3 -16.24 -21.09 -0.47
CA ASP A 3 -15.68 -20.16 -1.45
C ASP A 3 -15.42 -18.76 -0.90
N TRP A 4 -16.19 -18.30 0.07
CA TRP A 4 -15.95 -17.03 0.76
C TRP A 4 -14.71 -17.08 1.65
N VAL A 5 -14.51 -18.19 2.36
CA VAL A 5 -13.31 -18.42 3.16
C VAL A 5 -12.08 -18.52 2.26
N CYS A 6 -12.20 -19.24 1.13
CA CYS A 6 -11.14 -19.30 0.12
C CYS A 6 -10.84 -17.91 -0.44
N GLY A 7 -11.87 -17.14 -0.82
CA GLY A 7 -11.71 -15.78 -1.35
C GLY A 7 -11.00 -14.86 -0.36
N PHE A 8 -11.34 -14.92 0.92
CA PHE A 8 -10.68 -14.13 1.96
C PHE A 8 -9.19 -14.49 2.10
N PHE A 9 -8.84 -15.79 2.20
CA PHE A 9 -7.44 -16.21 2.32
C PHE A 9 -6.64 -15.94 1.03
N MET A 10 -7.28 -16.00 -0.14
CA MET A 10 -6.66 -15.57 -1.40
C MET A 10 -6.35 -14.06 -1.38
N ALA A 11 -7.30 -13.22 -0.96
CA ALA A 11 -7.11 -11.79 -0.82
C ALA A 11 -6.01 -11.46 0.20
N TRP A 12 -6.02 -12.12 1.36
CA TRP A 12 -4.98 -11.99 2.38
C TRP A 12 -3.60 -12.31 1.79
N GLY A 13 -3.43 -13.52 1.24
CA GLY A 13 -2.14 -13.97 0.72
C GLY A 13 -1.61 -13.18 -0.47
N MET A 14 -2.49 -12.47 -1.19
CA MET A 14 -2.11 -11.66 -2.35
C MET A 14 -1.78 -10.21 -1.97
N PHE A 15 -2.48 -9.62 -0.99
CA PHE A 15 -2.40 -8.18 -0.73
C PHE A 15 -1.78 -7.80 0.62
N LEU A 16 -1.48 -8.77 1.48
CA LEU A 16 -0.81 -8.53 2.77
C LEU A 16 0.53 -9.26 2.83
N ALA A 17 1.54 -8.57 3.33
CA ALA A 17 2.84 -9.17 3.65
C ALA A 17 2.79 -10.07 4.90
N ILE A 18 1.74 -9.96 5.69
CA ILE A 18 1.51 -10.78 6.89
C ILE A 18 1.31 -12.23 6.46
N PRO A 19 2.05 -13.20 7.04
CA PRO A 19 1.93 -14.59 6.66
C PRO A 19 0.49 -15.10 6.69
N CYS A 20 0.02 -15.59 5.54
CA CYS A 20 -1.32 -16.15 5.43
C CYS A 20 -1.35 -17.53 6.09
N PRO A 21 -2.27 -17.77 7.06
CA PRO A 21 -2.36 -19.06 7.76
C PRO A 21 -2.75 -20.22 6.83
N ARG A 22 -3.40 -19.92 5.71
CA ARG A 22 -3.80 -20.92 4.70
C ARG A 22 -3.53 -20.41 3.30
N LYS A 23 -2.54 -20.98 2.63
CA LYS A 23 -2.29 -20.75 1.20
C LYS A 23 -3.27 -21.58 0.38
N ILE A 24 -4.37 -20.99 -0.04
CA ILE A 24 -5.41 -21.64 -0.85
C ILE A 24 -5.57 -20.84 -2.12
N TRP A 25 -5.59 -21.53 -3.27
CA TRP A 25 -5.94 -20.95 -4.55
C TRP A 25 -7.12 -21.71 -5.17
N SER A 26 -8.13 -21.00 -5.63
CA SER A 26 -9.28 -21.58 -6.32
C SER A 26 -9.80 -20.60 -7.37
N GLU A 27 -9.81 -21.00 -8.63
CA GLU A 27 -10.31 -20.17 -9.73
C GLU A 27 -11.81 -19.81 -9.52
N GLY A 28 -12.61 -20.73 -8.99
CA GLY A 28 -14.03 -20.48 -8.67
C GLY A 28 -14.25 -19.44 -7.56
N ALA A 29 -13.23 -19.22 -6.70
CA ALA A 29 -13.29 -18.22 -5.62
C ALA A 29 -12.73 -16.84 -6.02
N ARG A 30 -12.24 -16.66 -7.25
CA ARG A 30 -11.58 -15.44 -7.71
C ARG A 30 -12.47 -14.19 -7.61
N GLN A 31 -13.73 -14.30 -7.96
CA GLN A 31 -14.69 -13.19 -7.79
C GLN A 31 -14.93 -12.86 -6.32
N LYS A 32 -14.96 -13.89 -5.45
CA LYS A 32 -15.11 -13.71 -4.00
C LYS A 32 -13.89 -13.04 -3.37
N MET A 33 -12.69 -13.25 -3.91
CA MET A 33 -11.47 -12.56 -3.50
C MET A 33 -11.63 -11.04 -3.62
N LEU A 34 -12.15 -10.54 -4.75
CA LEU A 34 -12.37 -9.11 -4.95
C LEU A 34 -13.39 -8.54 -3.96
N VAL A 35 -14.46 -9.29 -3.67
CA VAL A 35 -15.47 -8.87 -2.69
C VAL A 35 -14.92 -8.87 -1.26
N CYS A 36 -13.90 -9.68 -0.97
CA CYS A 36 -13.23 -9.71 0.33
C CYS A 36 -12.16 -8.62 0.53
N MET A 37 -11.83 -7.84 -0.52
CA MET A 37 -10.84 -6.75 -0.42
C MET A 37 -11.11 -5.74 0.72
N PRO A 38 -12.34 -5.32 1.00
CA PRO A 38 -12.63 -4.44 2.14
C PRO A 38 -12.19 -5.02 3.49
N LEU A 39 -12.26 -6.35 3.67
CA LEU A 39 -11.80 -7.00 4.91
C LEU A 39 -10.28 -6.94 5.05
N VAL A 40 -9.55 -7.08 3.94
CA VAL A 40 -8.09 -6.89 3.90
C VAL A 40 -7.74 -5.43 4.23
N GLY A 41 -8.49 -4.48 3.65
CA GLY A 41 -8.35 -3.06 3.97
C GLY A 41 -8.62 -2.76 5.46
N LEU A 42 -9.60 -3.44 6.07
CA LEU A 42 -9.89 -3.31 7.50
C LEU A 42 -8.73 -3.80 8.37
N LEU A 43 -8.07 -4.90 7.99
CA LEU A 43 -6.88 -5.41 8.68
C LEU A 43 -5.71 -4.40 8.58
N ALA A 44 -5.45 -3.90 7.40
CA ALA A 44 -4.40 -2.89 7.17
C ALA A 44 -4.69 -1.59 7.95
N GLY A 45 -5.94 -1.13 7.92
CA GLY A 45 -6.40 0.02 8.68
C GLY A 45 -6.33 -0.18 10.20
N GLY A 46 -6.59 -1.40 10.68
CA GLY A 46 -6.43 -1.79 12.09
C GLY A 46 -4.98 -1.70 12.54
N VAL A 47 -4.03 -2.16 11.73
CA VAL A 47 -2.59 -2.03 12.02
C VAL A 47 -2.18 -0.55 12.05
N TRP A 48 -2.66 0.25 11.11
CA TRP A 48 -2.41 1.69 11.07
C TRP A 48 -2.96 2.39 12.32
N ALA A 49 -4.21 2.11 12.69
CA ALA A 49 -4.83 2.67 13.89
C ALA A 49 -4.11 2.25 15.17
N GLY A 50 -3.68 0.98 15.24
CA GLY A 50 -2.86 0.46 16.34
C GLY A 50 -1.53 1.20 16.46
N ALA A 51 -0.81 1.40 15.35
CA ALA A 51 0.43 2.16 15.31
C ALA A 51 0.22 3.61 15.79
N TRP A 52 -0.85 4.25 15.34
CA TRP A 52 -1.21 5.62 15.76
C TRP A 52 -1.50 5.69 17.27
N LEU A 53 -2.22 4.72 17.82
CA LEU A 53 -2.53 4.64 19.25
C LEU A 53 -1.29 4.39 20.11
N LEU A 54 -0.42 3.47 19.69
CA LEU A 54 0.81 3.14 20.40
C LEU A 54 1.79 4.33 20.43
N LEU A 55 1.81 5.11 19.36
CA LEU A 55 2.73 6.25 19.22
C LEU A 55 2.13 7.59 19.69
N ARG A 56 1.06 7.59 20.48
CA ARG A 56 0.45 8.83 20.99
C ARG A 56 1.41 9.72 21.76
N GLY A 57 2.36 9.12 22.49
CA GLY A 57 3.38 9.83 23.25
C GLY A 57 4.67 10.17 22.47
N ALA A 58 4.77 9.74 21.21
CA ALA A 58 5.93 10.00 20.38
C ALA A 58 5.88 11.42 19.77
N PRO A 59 7.05 12.02 19.44
CA PRO A 59 7.11 13.27 18.69
C PRO A 59 6.28 13.19 17.39
N GLY A 60 5.57 14.28 17.05
CA GLY A 60 4.68 14.36 15.88
C GLY A 60 5.30 13.84 14.59
N PRO A 61 6.50 14.29 14.18
CA PRO A 61 7.16 13.81 12.97
C PRO A 61 7.44 12.31 12.95
N VAL A 62 7.84 11.73 14.10
CA VAL A 62 8.10 10.27 14.22
C VAL A 62 6.80 9.49 14.03
N ARG A 63 5.72 9.91 14.71
CA ARG A 63 4.39 9.29 14.55
C ARG A 63 3.90 9.40 13.11
N ALA A 64 4.03 10.56 12.49
CA ALA A 64 3.62 10.78 11.10
C ALA A 64 4.39 9.87 10.13
N ALA A 65 5.71 9.76 10.29
CA ALA A 65 6.54 8.90 9.45
C ALA A 65 6.15 7.42 9.59
N VAL A 66 5.95 6.93 10.83
CA VAL A 66 5.54 5.54 11.06
C VAL A 66 4.14 5.27 10.52
N CYS A 67 3.19 6.17 10.73
CA CYS A 67 1.84 6.04 10.20
C CYS A 67 1.80 6.09 8.66
N ALA A 68 2.64 6.89 8.03
CA ALA A 68 2.78 6.92 6.57
C ALA A 68 3.38 5.61 6.02
N ALA A 69 4.35 5.02 6.72
CA ALA A 69 5.01 3.78 6.30
C ALA A 69 4.16 2.51 6.58
N ALA A 70 3.29 2.53 7.59
CA ALA A 70 2.54 1.35 8.04
C ALA A 70 1.75 0.65 6.93
N PRO A 71 0.96 1.33 6.06
CA PRO A 71 0.25 0.67 4.96
C PRO A 71 1.18 -0.03 3.98
N TRP A 72 2.35 0.57 3.68
CA TRP A 72 3.33 -0.03 2.77
C TRP A 72 3.95 -1.29 3.34
N LEU A 73 4.32 -1.25 4.63
CA LEU A 73 4.86 -2.42 5.34
C LEU A 73 3.84 -3.57 5.40
N VAL A 74 2.58 -3.25 5.69
CA VAL A 74 1.50 -4.24 5.79
C VAL A 74 1.20 -4.90 4.44
N THR A 75 1.31 -4.14 3.33
CA THR A 75 1.10 -4.65 1.97
C THR A 75 2.37 -5.14 1.28
N GLY A 76 3.51 -5.17 1.99
CA GLY A 76 4.79 -5.61 1.44
C GLY A 76 5.28 -4.75 0.27
N PHE A 77 4.98 -3.47 0.30
CA PHE A 77 5.33 -2.47 -0.72
C PHE A 77 4.75 -2.70 -2.12
N MET A 78 3.93 -3.74 -2.33
CA MET A 78 3.40 -4.11 -3.65
C MET A 78 2.66 -2.95 -4.34
N HIS A 79 1.88 -2.16 -3.59
CA HIS A 79 1.17 -1.01 -4.14
C HIS A 79 2.11 0.15 -4.48
N LEU A 80 3.17 0.32 -3.69
CA LEU A 80 4.19 1.34 -3.92
C LEU A 80 5.03 0.98 -5.15
N ASP A 81 5.42 -0.28 -5.30
CA ASP A 81 6.12 -0.82 -6.46
C ASP A 81 5.33 -0.56 -7.75
N GLY A 82 4.06 -0.97 -7.80
CA GLY A 82 3.20 -0.70 -8.94
C GLY A 82 2.99 0.79 -9.23
N TYR A 83 2.94 1.64 -8.19
CA TYR A 83 2.89 3.09 -8.36
C TYR A 83 4.18 3.61 -9.01
N MET A 84 5.34 3.14 -8.57
CA MET A 84 6.65 3.53 -9.10
C MET A 84 6.79 3.13 -10.57
N ASP A 85 6.42 1.90 -10.92
CA ASP A 85 6.44 1.40 -12.30
C ASP A 85 5.57 2.25 -13.23
N VAL A 86 4.36 2.60 -12.78
CA VAL A 86 3.45 3.46 -13.54
C VAL A 86 4.03 4.87 -13.71
N CYS A 87 4.64 5.43 -12.66
CA CYS A 87 5.28 6.75 -12.75
C CYS A 87 6.40 6.76 -13.79
N ASP A 88 7.28 5.76 -13.79
CA ASP A 88 8.34 5.64 -14.80
C ASP A 88 7.77 5.49 -16.20
N ALA A 89 6.80 4.62 -16.39
CA ALA A 89 6.19 4.40 -17.70
C ALA A 89 5.51 5.66 -18.25
N VAL A 90 4.74 6.37 -17.42
CA VAL A 90 3.95 7.53 -17.85
C VAL A 90 4.82 8.76 -18.04
N LEU A 91 5.68 9.07 -17.07
CA LEU A 91 6.51 10.29 -17.11
C LEU A 91 7.68 10.20 -18.10
N SER A 92 8.05 8.99 -18.54
CA SER A 92 9.04 8.80 -19.62
C SER A 92 8.61 9.43 -20.94
N ARG A 93 7.32 9.70 -21.13
CA ARG A 93 6.73 10.27 -22.36
C ARG A 93 7.11 9.49 -23.63
N ARG A 94 7.38 8.19 -23.50
CA ARG A 94 7.72 7.32 -24.63
C ARG A 94 6.46 6.79 -25.33
N ASP A 95 6.65 6.14 -26.46
CA ASP A 95 5.60 5.42 -27.18
C ASP A 95 5.02 4.27 -26.34
N LEU A 96 3.83 3.78 -26.71
CA LEU A 96 3.09 2.77 -25.96
C LEU A 96 3.91 1.47 -25.76
N ALA A 97 4.58 1.03 -26.83
CA ALA A 97 5.37 -0.22 -26.76
C ALA A 97 6.53 -0.11 -25.76
N THR A 98 7.20 1.03 -25.72
CA THR A 98 8.28 1.31 -24.76
C THR A 98 7.74 1.41 -23.33
N ARG A 99 6.57 2.06 -23.11
CA ARG A 99 5.94 2.13 -21.78
C ARG A 99 5.56 0.74 -21.28
N GLN A 100 5.00 -0.12 -22.13
CA GLN A 100 4.67 -1.50 -21.76
C GLN A 100 5.93 -2.32 -21.43
N ARG A 101 7.07 -2.02 -22.02
CA ARG A 101 8.35 -2.64 -21.69
C ARG A 101 8.86 -2.15 -20.34
N ILE A 102 8.77 -0.84 -20.06
CA ILE A 102 9.14 -0.26 -18.76
C ILE A 102 8.33 -0.92 -17.62
N LEU A 103 7.02 -1.08 -17.79
CA LEU A 103 6.15 -1.75 -16.80
C LEU A 103 6.51 -3.23 -16.52
N LYS A 104 7.34 -3.85 -17.36
CA LYS A 104 7.80 -5.25 -17.18
C LYS A 104 9.27 -5.32 -16.77
N ASP A 105 9.93 -4.19 -16.71
CA ASP A 105 11.34 -4.08 -16.32
C ASP A 105 11.42 -4.01 -14.78
N SER A 106 12.28 -4.81 -14.19
CA SER A 106 12.55 -4.81 -12.76
C SER A 106 13.47 -3.66 -12.29
N HIS A 107 13.95 -2.83 -13.21
CA HIS A 107 14.81 -1.69 -12.87
C HIS A 107 13.98 -0.46 -12.56
N CYS A 108 14.33 0.21 -11.47
CA CYS A 108 13.70 1.45 -11.05
C CYS A 108 14.32 2.64 -11.79
N GLY A 109 13.51 3.45 -12.44
CA GLY A 109 13.94 4.66 -13.11
C GLY A 109 13.90 5.90 -12.20
N ALA A 110 14.42 7.01 -12.71
CA ALA A 110 14.51 8.26 -11.96
C ALA A 110 13.13 8.85 -11.60
N PHE A 111 12.15 8.73 -12.49
CA PHE A 111 10.81 9.28 -12.24
C PHE A 111 10.08 8.52 -11.13
N ALA A 112 10.27 7.18 -11.04
CA ALA A 112 9.76 6.39 -9.92
C ALA A 112 10.26 6.91 -8.58
N VAL A 113 11.58 7.15 -8.47
CA VAL A 113 12.20 7.65 -7.23
C VAL A 113 11.67 9.03 -6.86
N ILE A 114 11.61 9.96 -7.84
CA ILE A 114 11.08 11.31 -7.60
C ILE A 114 9.63 11.25 -7.11
N CYS A 115 8.79 10.49 -7.80
CA CYS A 115 7.37 10.36 -7.43
C CYS A 115 7.19 9.67 -6.07
N MET A 116 8.01 8.67 -5.74
CA MET A 116 8.00 8.01 -4.44
C MET A 116 8.35 8.98 -3.31
N VAL A 117 9.39 9.81 -3.49
CA VAL A 117 9.77 10.82 -2.50
C VAL A 117 8.65 11.84 -2.30
N LEU A 118 8.05 12.34 -3.39
CA LEU A 118 6.90 13.27 -3.31
C LEU A 118 5.70 12.64 -2.61
N LEU A 119 5.39 11.38 -2.91
CA LEU A 119 4.32 10.65 -2.23
C LEU A 119 4.60 10.48 -0.74
N ALA A 120 5.82 10.08 -0.37
CA ALA A 120 6.22 9.90 1.02
C ALA A 120 6.12 11.22 1.81
N LEU A 121 6.62 12.32 1.27
CA LEU A 121 6.53 13.65 1.88
C LEU A 121 5.07 14.09 2.04
N SER A 122 4.23 13.85 1.03
CA SER A 122 2.80 14.14 1.09
C SER A 122 2.09 13.36 2.20
N LEU A 123 2.35 12.05 2.31
CA LEU A 123 1.76 11.20 3.34
C LEU A 123 2.22 11.57 4.75
N ILE A 124 3.50 11.91 4.93
CA ILE A 124 4.02 12.39 6.21
C ILE A 124 3.33 13.70 6.59
N HIS A 125 3.20 14.63 5.65
CA HIS A 125 2.54 15.91 5.88
C HIS A 125 1.06 15.75 6.25
N ILE A 126 0.33 14.87 5.56
CA ILE A 126 -1.08 14.56 5.85
C ILE A 126 -1.22 13.87 7.21
N SER A 127 -0.27 13.02 7.58
CA SER A 127 -0.29 12.27 8.85
C SER A 127 0.19 13.11 10.04
N GLU A 128 0.82 14.26 9.82
CA GLU A 128 1.17 15.19 10.87
C GLU A 128 -0.09 15.80 11.50
N PRO A 129 -0.28 15.70 12.82
CA PRO A 129 -1.39 16.38 13.47
C PRO A 129 -1.25 17.88 13.20
N THR A 130 -2.17 18.40 12.43
CA THR A 130 -2.14 19.77 11.91
C THR A 130 -1.92 20.76 13.05
N ARG A 131 -0.92 21.62 12.93
CA ARG A 131 -0.69 22.79 13.81
C ARG A 131 -1.91 23.73 13.91
N LEU A 132 -2.92 23.54 13.07
CA LEU A 132 -4.18 24.27 13.09
C LEU A 132 -4.98 24.08 14.40
N ALA A 133 -4.74 23.00 15.16
CA ALA A 133 -5.33 22.83 16.50
C ALA A 133 -4.63 23.69 17.60
N LEU A 134 -3.57 24.41 17.27
CA LEU A 134 -2.84 25.28 18.21
C LEU A 134 -3.14 26.77 18.01
N ILE A 135 -4.08 27.14 17.13
CA ILE A 135 -4.44 28.53 16.82
C ILE A 135 -5.90 28.83 17.24
N SER A 136 -6.59 27.87 17.86
CA SER A 136 -7.95 28.09 18.44
C SER A 136 -7.90 28.17 19.93
#